data_a478ad4058f5fbacf20eb53573e6818e
#
_entry.id   a478ad4058f5fbacf20eb53573e6818e
#
_cell.length_a   1.000
_cell.length_b   1.000
_cell.length_c   1.000
_cell.angle_alpha   90.00
_cell.angle_beta   90.00
_cell.angle_gamma   90.00
#
_symmetry.space_group_name_H-M   'P 1'
#
loop_
_entity.id
_entity.type
_entity.pdbx_description
1 polymer ?
#
loop_
_entity_poly.entity_id
_entity_poly.type
_entity_poly.pdbx_seq_one_letter_code
_entity_poly.pdbx_strand_id
1 'polypeptide(L)'
;MNVLVIGKSPETLEKVKAGLRAKGIVAHGTTEIEKASVNFDAKDFALVAFGGGVPIPVCEKLKSEFRQQNPDVILLDTFAPIAVQHIAAALRGDLDKREFGSRFEVTRHEGSYIVRLDVMKEGDVRVEAYHLGDRLHAETILEQHIPSGPFEARIHESKIHRGLNMILVTLGGSEFYFHRIERN
;
A
#
# COMPACT_ATOMS: atom_id res chain seq x y z
N MET A 1 -0.22 -16.93 -12.68
CA MET A 1 -0.96 -15.64 -12.72
C MET A 1 0.05 -14.54 -12.97
N ASN A 2 -0.26 -13.63 -13.91
CA ASN A 2 0.59 -12.49 -14.25
C ASN A 2 0.13 -11.25 -13.47
N VAL A 3 1.08 -10.45 -13.02
CA VAL A 3 0.84 -9.19 -12.31
C VAL A 3 1.58 -8.07 -13.03
N LEU A 4 0.94 -6.93 -13.19
CA LEU A 4 1.59 -5.69 -13.60
C LEU A 4 1.84 -4.81 -12.38
N VAL A 5 3.06 -4.34 -12.20
CA VAL A 5 3.44 -3.39 -11.14
C VAL A 5 3.83 -2.06 -11.77
N ILE A 6 3.18 -0.98 -11.39
CA ILE A 6 3.41 0.37 -11.89
C ILE A 6 4.06 1.20 -10.79
N GLY A 7 5.22 1.80 -11.06
CA GLY A 7 5.94 2.57 -10.05
C GLY A 7 6.98 3.52 -10.64
N LYS A 8 7.45 4.49 -9.87
CA LYS A 8 8.42 5.52 -10.32
C LYS A 8 9.88 5.05 -10.33
N SER A 9 10.25 4.19 -9.38
CA SER A 9 11.65 3.80 -9.16
C SER A 9 11.94 2.46 -9.84
N PRO A 10 12.85 2.41 -10.83
CA PRO A 10 13.26 1.15 -11.47
C PRO A 10 13.84 0.15 -10.46
N GLU A 11 14.67 0.62 -9.51
CA GLU A 11 15.28 -0.22 -8.49
C GLU A 11 14.22 -0.86 -7.58
N THR A 12 13.26 -0.06 -7.11
CA THR A 12 12.15 -0.55 -6.28
C THR A 12 11.30 -1.57 -7.04
N LEU A 13 11.04 -1.30 -8.33
CA LEU A 13 10.25 -2.17 -9.18
C LEU A 13 10.93 -3.54 -9.34
N GLU A 14 12.24 -3.58 -9.58
CA GLU A 14 12.99 -4.84 -9.70
C GLU A 14 13.00 -5.62 -8.38
N LYS A 15 13.11 -4.95 -7.22
CA LYS A 15 13.01 -5.60 -5.90
C LYS A 15 11.63 -6.25 -5.68
N VAL A 16 10.55 -5.54 -6.03
CA VAL A 16 9.19 -6.06 -5.93
C VAL A 16 8.99 -7.25 -6.87
N LYS A 17 9.42 -7.15 -8.13
CA LYS A 17 9.36 -8.24 -9.11
C LYS A 17 10.12 -9.48 -8.64
N ALA A 18 11.34 -9.29 -8.11
CA ALA A 18 12.14 -10.39 -7.55
C ALA A 18 11.44 -11.07 -6.37
N GLY A 19 10.85 -10.29 -5.45
CA GLY A 19 10.08 -10.81 -4.32
C GLY A 19 8.83 -11.58 -4.75
N LEU A 20 8.11 -11.11 -5.76
CA LEU A 20 6.95 -11.80 -6.33
C LEU A 20 7.37 -13.10 -7.02
N ARG A 21 8.46 -13.08 -7.80
CA ARG A 21 9.01 -14.27 -8.46
C ARG A 21 9.40 -15.35 -7.45
N ALA A 22 9.99 -14.97 -6.31
CA ALA A 22 10.30 -15.90 -5.22
C ALA A 22 9.06 -16.58 -4.61
N LYS A 23 7.87 -16.00 -4.81
CA LYS A 23 6.56 -16.58 -4.44
C LYS A 23 5.86 -17.30 -5.62
N GLY A 24 6.56 -17.52 -6.75
CA GLY A 24 5.99 -18.16 -7.92
C GLY A 24 5.01 -17.28 -8.73
N ILE A 25 5.01 -15.97 -8.51
CA ILE A 25 4.16 -15.00 -9.20
C ILE A 25 4.95 -14.36 -10.33
N VAL A 26 4.43 -14.44 -11.56
CA VAL A 26 5.03 -13.78 -12.74
C VAL A 26 4.67 -12.29 -12.67
N ALA A 27 5.68 -11.43 -12.61
CA ALA A 27 5.50 -9.99 -12.49
C ALA A 27 6.17 -9.23 -13.61
N HIS A 28 5.39 -8.40 -14.28
CA HIS A 28 5.82 -7.36 -15.21
C HIS A 28 5.86 -6.02 -14.47
N GLY A 29 6.60 -5.06 -15.02
CA GLY A 29 6.68 -3.76 -14.38
C GLY A 29 6.97 -2.65 -15.36
N THR A 30 6.46 -1.45 -15.06
CA THR A 30 6.73 -0.25 -15.84
C THR A 30 6.95 0.98 -14.97
N THR A 31 7.87 1.83 -15.41
CA THR A 31 8.06 3.19 -14.90
C THR A 31 7.46 4.26 -15.82
N GLU A 32 7.01 3.86 -17.02
CA GLU A 32 6.27 4.72 -17.95
C GLU A 32 4.81 4.80 -17.52
N ILE A 33 4.57 5.45 -16.38
CA ILE A 33 3.29 5.43 -15.67
C ILE A 33 2.14 5.87 -16.57
N GLU A 34 2.29 7.02 -17.25
CA GLU A 34 1.21 7.61 -18.04
C GLU A 34 0.84 6.81 -19.30
N LYS A 35 1.75 5.93 -19.74
CA LYS A 35 1.54 5.06 -20.91
C LYS A 35 1.19 3.62 -20.51
N ALA A 36 1.03 3.33 -19.23
CA ALA A 36 0.89 1.96 -18.77
C ALA A 36 -0.31 1.25 -19.41
N SER A 37 -1.47 1.89 -19.51
CA SER A 37 -2.68 1.34 -20.12
C SER A 37 -2.63 1.21 -21.65
N VAL A 38 -1.71 1.93 -22.29
CA VAL A 38 -1.45 1.81 -23.74
C VAL A 38 -0.47 0.67 -24.03
N ASN A 39 0.55 0.53 -23.18
CA ASN A 39 1.62 -0.46 -23.36
C ASN A 39 1.25 -1.86 -22.87
N PHE A 40 0.23 -1.97 -22.00
CA PHE A 40 -0.20 -3.22 -21.39
C PHE A 40 -1.72 -3.38 -21.45
N ASP A 41 -2.19 -4.54 -21.91
CA ASP A 41 -3.62 -4.89 -21.88
C ASP A 41 -3.94 -5.58 -20.55
N ALA A 42 -4.94 -5.06 -19.83
CA ALA A 42 -5.38 -5.62 -18.55
C ALA A 42 -5.87 -7.07 -18.65
N LYS A 43 -6.22 -7.56 -19.84
CA LYS A 43 -6.63 -8.95 -20.06
C LYS A 43 -5.49 -9.95 -19.84
N ASP A 44 -4.25 -9.48 -19.95
CA ASP A 44 -3.05 -10.31 -19.74
C ASP A 44 -2.71 -10.49 -18.25
N PHE A 45 -3.39 -9.75 -17.36
CA PHE A 45 -3.07 -9.66 -15.94
C PHE A 45 -4.26 -10.02 -15.04
N ALA A 46 -3.97 -10.79 -14.00
CA ALA A 46 -4.93 -11.01 -12.91
C ALA A 46 -5.01 -9.79 -11.96
N LEU A 47 -3.89 -9.02 -11.86
CA LEU A 47 -3.81 -7.89 -10.97
C LEU A 47 -2.88 -6.80 -11.55
N VAL A 48 -3.29 -5.55 -11.39
CA VAL A 48 -2.47 -4.35 -11.63
C VAL A 48 -2.25 -3.63 -10.30
N ALA A 49 -0.98 -3.53 -9.88
CA ALA A 49 -0.59 -2.87 -8.63
C ALA A 49 0.00 -1.49 -8.90
N PHE A 50 -0.48 -0.49 -8.17
CA PHE A 50 -0.02 0.90 -8.23
C PHE A 50 0.84 1.21 -7.02
N GLY A 51 2.12 1.52 -7.26
CA GLY A 51 3.06 1.89 -6.20
C GLY A 51 2.75 3.26 -5.60
N GLY A 52 3.07 3.45 -4.32
CA GLY A 52 2.77 4.69 -3.59
C GLY A 52 3.31 5.99 -4.20
N GLY A 53 4.30 5.92 -5.09
CA GLY A 53 4.83 7.06 -5.82
C GLY A 53 4.03 7.49 -7.06
N VAL A 54 3.02 6.71 -7.50
CA VAL A 54 2.14 7.07 -8.61
C VAL A 54 1.22 8.22 -8.17
N PRO A 55 1.15 9.36 -8.90
CA PRO A 55 0.26 10.46 -8.53
C PRO A 55 -1.21 10.01 -8.52
N ILE A 56 -1.98 10.48 -7.52
CA ILE A 56 -3.38 10.06 -7.36
C ILE A 56 -4.22 10.29 -8.63
N PRO A 57 -4.18 11.45 -9.30
CA PRO A 57 -4.99 11.67 -10.51
C PRO A 57 -4.63 10.71 -11.65
N VAL A 58 -3.33 10.38 -11.78
CA VAL A 58 -2.86 9.43 -12.80
C VAL A 58 -3.29 8.01 -12.44
N CYS A 59 -3.20 7.65 -11.17
CA CYS A 59 -3.63 6.34 -10.67
C CYS A 59 -5.12 6.11 -10.95
N GLU A 60 -5.99 7.06 -10.62
CA GLU A 60 -7.44 6.95 -10.85
C GLU A 60 -7.80 6.87 -12.35
N LYS A 61 -7.11 7.67 -13.19
CA LYS A 61 -7.24 7.57 -14.65
C LYS A 61 -6.88 6.16 -15.14
N LEU A 62 -5.72 5.66 -14.76
CA LEU A 62 -5.25 4.32 -15.17
C LEU A 62 -6.18 3.20 -14.67
N LYS A 63 -6.69 3.31 -13.45
CA LYS A 63 -7.66 2.35 -12.93
C LYS A 63 -8.94 2.31 -13.78
N SER A 64 -9.43 3.48 -14.21
CA SER A 64 -10.58 3.55 -15.11
C SER A 64 -10.27 2.89 -16.45
N GLU A 65 -9.10 3.18 -17.04
CA GLU A 65 -8.69 2.63 -18.34
C GLU A 65 -8.51 1.11 -18.29
N PHE A 66 -7.85 0.58 -17.25
CA PHE A 66 -7.67 -0.86 -17.08
C PHE A 66 -8.99 -1.59 -16.81
N ARG A 67 -9.94 -0.99 -16.08
CA ARG A 67 -11.28 -1.56 -15.91
C ARG A 67 -12.08 -1.62 -17.21
N GLN A 68 -11.89 -0.65 -18.11
CA GLN A 68 -12.52 -0.70 -19.44
C GLN A 68 -11.93 -1.84 -20.28
N GLN A 69 -10.65 -2.14 -20.15
CA GLN A 69 -10.01 -3.27 -20.84
C GLN A 69 -10.43 -4.62 -20.26
N ASN A 70 -10.48 -4.73 -18.93
CA ASN A 70 -10.87 -5.93 -18.19
C ASN A 70 -11.60 -5.54 -16.90
N PRO A 71 -12.93 -5.70 -16.84
CA PRO A 71 -13.72 -5.40 -15.65
C PRO A 71 -13.36 -6.24 -14.41
N ASP A 72 -12.82 -7.44 -14.61
CA ASP A 72 -12.50 -8.40 -13.56
C ASP A 72 -11.05 -8.26 -13.02
N VAL A 73 -10.23 -7.37 -13.60
CA VAL A 73 -8.87 -7.17 -13.15
C VAL A 73 -8.84 -6.60 -11.72
N ILE A 74 -8.03 -7.20 -10.86
CA ILE A 74 -7.81 -6.65 -9.51
C ILE A 74 -6.93 -5.40 -9.63
N LEU A 75 -7.43 -4.27 -9.17
CA LEU A 75 -6.68 -3.00 -9.11
C LEU A 75 -6.29 -2.73 -7.67
N LEU A 76 -4.99 -2.70 -7.38
CA LEU A 76 -4.47 -2.66 -6.02
C LEU A 76 -3.53 -1.47 -5.82
N ASP A 77 -3.88 -0.56 -4.90
CA ASP A 77 -2.93 0.42 -4.39
C ASP A 77 -2.02 -0.25 -3.36
N THR A 78 -0.73 -0.02 -3.48
CA THR A 78 0.27 -0.60 -2.57
C THR A 78 1.51 0.31 -2.49
N PHE A 79 2.47 -0.03 -1.66
CA PHE A 79 3.78 0.63 -1.67
C PHE A 79 4.90 -0.35 -1.28
N ALA A 80 6.14 0.00 -1.62
CA ALA A 80 7.26 -0.93 -1.65
C ALA A 80 7.41 -1.86 -0.43
N PRO A 81 7.33 -1.38 0.83
CA PRO A 81 7.54 -2.23 2.01
C PRO A 81 6.58 -3.41 2.13
N ILE A 82 5.34 -3.25 1.67
CA ILE A 82 4.31 -4.28 1.78
C ILE A 82 3.92 -4.90 0.42
N ALA A 83 4.42 -4.37 -0.69
CA ALA A 83 3.92 -4.69 -2.03
C ALA A 83 3.87 -6.19 -2.32
N VAL A 84 4.94 -6.92 -2.00
CA VAL A 84 5.02 -8.37 -2.28
C VAL A 84 3.97 -9.16 -1.49
N GLN A 85 3.81 -8.84 -0.22
CA GLN A 85 2.83 -9.53 0.65
C GLN A 85 1.41 -9.13 0.29
N HIS A 86 1.18 -7.84 0.05
CA HIS A 86 -0.11 -7.28 -0.29
C HIS A 86 -0.65 -7.81 -1.63
N ILE A 87 0.19 -7.85 -2.67
CA ILE A 87 -0.15 -8.43 -3.97
C ILE A 87 -0.45 -9.93 -3.84
N ALA A 88 0.39 -10.67 -3.10
CA ALA A 88 0.16 -12.10 -2.90
C ALA A 88 -1.14 -12.38 -2.13
N ALA A 89 -1.50 -11.58 -1.14
CA ALA A 89 -2.76 -11.67 -0.40
C ALA A 89 -3.96 -11.35 -1.30
N ALA A 90 -3.86 -10.29 -2.14
CA ALA A 90 -4.89 -9.94 -3.10
C ALA A 90 -5.21 -11.07 -4.09
N LEU A 91 -4.16 -11.71 -4.63
CA LEU A 91 -4.32 -12.84 -5.57
C LEU A 91 -4.97 -14.07 -4.94
N ARG A 92 -4.87 -14.25 -3.62
CA ARG A 92 -5.54 -15.33 -2.88
C ARG A 92 -6.96 -14.95 -2.43
N GLY A 93 -7.39 -13.71 -2.59
CA GLY A 93 -8.64 -13.20 -2.05
C GLY A 93 -8.64 -13.07 -0.52
N ASP A 94 -7.47 -12.81 0.07
CA ASP A 94 -7.32 -12.70 1.53
C ASP A 94 -7.49 -11.26 2.04
N LEU A 95 -7.46 -10.25 1.16
CA LEU A 95 -7.55 -8.84 1.58
C LEU A 95 -8.86 -8.47 2.27
N ASP A 96 -9.95 -9.15 1.92
CA ASP A 96 -11.28 -8.93 2.52
C ASP A 96 -11.49 -9.75 3.80
N LYS A 97 -10.60 -10.72 4.06
CA LYS A 97 -10.64 -11.59 5.25
C LYS A 97 -9.89 -10.93 6.40
N ARG A 98 -10.48 -9.87 6.96
CA ARG A 98 -9.90 -9.17 8.10
C ARG A 98 -10.26 -9.89 9.39
N GLU A 99 -9.24 -10.36 10.11
CA GLU A 99 -9.39 -11.08 11.38
C GLU A 99 -9.04 -10.19 12.58
N PHE A 100 -8.10 -9.27 12.41
CA PHE A 100 -7.52 -8.50 13.52
C PHE A 100 -8.12 -7.10 13.63
N GLY A 101 -8.48 -6.44 12.52
CA GLY A 101 -8.93 -5.06 12.60
C GLY A 101 -9.98 -4.64 11.57
N SER A 102 -10.65 -3.55 11.85
CA SER A 102 -11.63 -2.88 10.99
C SER A 102 -11.65 -1.38 11.21
N ARG A 103 -12.37 -0.62 10.36
CA ARG A 103 -12.60 0.83 10.51
C ARG A 103 -11.32 1.66 10.65
N PHE A 104 -10.32 1.36 9.82
CA PHE A 104 -9.10 2.16 9.79
C PHE A 104 -9.36 3.57 9.28
N GLU A 105 -8.97 4.56 10.07
CA GLU A 105 -9.09 5.97 9.75
C GLU A 105 -7.84 6.73 10.18
N VAL A 106 -7.44 7.72 9.40
CA VAL A 106 -6.41 8.70 9.78
C VAL A 106 -6.99 10.09 9.62
N THR A 107 -6.99 10.87 10.70
CA THR A 107 -7.45 12.26 10.72
C THR A 107 -6.33 13.18 11.19
N ARG A 108 -6.36 14.44 10.74
CA ARG A 108 -5.42 15.48 11.23
C ARG A 108 -6.12 16.33 12.28
N HIS A 109 -5.48 16.46 13.44
CA HIS A 109 -6.01 17.27 14.55
C HIS A 109 -4.84 17.86 15.35
N GLU A 110 -4.88 19.19 15.58
CA GLU A 110 -3.94 19.93 16.45
C GLU A 110 -2.46 19.55 16.27
N GLY A 111 -1.95 19.65 15.03
CA GLY A 111 -0.54 19.37 14.73
C GLY A 111 -0.14 17.90 14.84
N SER A 112 -1.11 17.00 14.79
CA SER A 112 -0.90 15.56 14.83
C SER A 112 -1.81 14.84 13.84
N TYR A 113 -1.38 13.65 13.42
CA TYR A 113 -2.23 12.67 12.73
C TYR A 113 -2.69 11.63 13.74
N ILE A 114 -4.00 11.45 13.81
CA ILE A 114 -4.64 10.48 14.70
C ILE A 114 -5.02 9.26 13.88
N VAL A 115 -4.42 8.14 14.19
CA VAL A 115 -4.73 6.83 13.60
C VAL A 115 -5.73 6.14 14.50
N ARG A 116 -6.87 5.73 13.95
CA ARG A 116 -7.91 4.95 14.65
C ARG A 116 -8.15 3.64 13.94
N LEU A 117 -8.37 2.61 14.73
CA LEU A 117 -8.65 1.25 14.28
C LEU A 117 -9.49 0.53 15.33
N ASP A 118 -10.51 -0.21 14.91
CA ASP A 118 -11.20 -1.15 15.79
C ASP A 118 -10.48 -2.50 15.73
N VAL A 119 -9.88 -2.91 16.84
CA VAL A 119 -9.18 -4.19 16.99
C VAL A 119 -10.18 -5.27 17.35
N MET A 120 -10.40 -6.23 16.46
CA MET A 120 -11.36 -7.33 16.65
C MET A 120 -10.76 -8.48 17.45
N LYS A 121 -9.46 -8.70 17.33
CA LYS A 121 -8.72 -9.75 18.01
C LYS A 121 -7.42 -9.18 18.54
N GLU A 122 -7.06 -9.52 19.78
CA GLU A 122 -5.78 -9.13 20.39
C GLU A 122 -4.58 -9.54 19.50
N GLY A 123 -3.55 -8.73 19.50
CA GLY A 123 -2.36 -8.99 18.70
C GLY A 123 -1.35 -7.85 18.75
N ASP A 124 -0.24 -8.06 18.06
CA ASP A 124 0.79 -7.06 17.96
C ASP A 124 0.41 -6.00 16.94
N VAL A 125 0.52 -4.74 17.33
CA VAL A 125 0.38 -3.58 16.43
C VAL A 125 1.72 -2.90 16.26
N ARG A 126 2.02 -2.55 15.00
CA ARG A 126 3.14 -1.68 14.63
C ARG A 126 2.61 -0.54 13.79
N VAL A 127 2.93 0.69 14.21
CA VAL A 127 2.63 1.92 13.49
C VAL A 127 3.94 2.53 13.00
N GLU A 128 4.04 2.77 11.71
CA GLU A 128 5.24 3.29 11.07
C GLU A 128 4.90 4.49 10.18
N ALA A 129 5.77 5.48 10.17
CA ALA A 129 5.73 6.60 9.24
C ALA A 129 6.83 6.41 8.19
N TYR A 130 6.44 6.45 6.92
CA TYR A 130 7.35 6.36 5.78
C TYR A 130 7.37 7.69 5.04
N HIS A 131 8.56 8.16 4.69
CA HIS A 131 8.76 9.25 3.75
C HIS A 131 9.29 8.70 2.42
N LEU A 132 8.57 9.01 1.34
CA LEU A 132 8.89 8.56 -0.02
C LEU A 132 9.58 9.71 -0.80
N GLY A 133 10.83 10.02 -0.41
CA GLY A 133 11.71 10.95 -1.11
C GLY A 133 12.65 10.22 -2.09
N ASP A 134 13.85 10.76 -2.27
CA ASP A 134 14.91 10.12 -3.09
C ASP A 134 15.29 8.75 -2.54
N ARG A 135 15.19 8.60 -1.22
CA ARG A 135 15.31 7.32 -0.51
C ARG A 135 14.10 7.13 0.38
N LEU A 136 13.68 5.87 0.50
CA LEU A 136 12.65 5.49 1.45
C LEU A 136 13.24 5.62 2.86
N HIS A 137 12.62 6.47 3.68
CA HIS A 137 12.92 6.58 5.10
C HIS A 137 11.74 6.06 5.91
N ALA A 138 12.00 5.23 6.90
CA ALA A 138 10.99 4.65 7.77
C ALA A 138 11.31 4.94 9.23
N GLU A 139 10.30 5.31 10.00
CA GLU A 139 10.38 5.47 11.44
C GLU A 139 9.26 4.68 12.11
N THR A 140 9.60 3.79 13.04
CA THR A 140 8.63 3.13 13.89
C THR A 140 8.15 4.11 14.97
N ILE A 141 6.86 4.40 14.96
CA ILE A 141 6.21 5.31 15.92
C ILE A 141 5.80 4.55 17.16
N LEU A 142 5.26 3.35 16.97
CA LEU A 142 4.73 2.52 18.05
C LEU A 142 4.86 1.05 17.67
N GLU A 143 5.22 0.22 18.64
CA GLU A 143 5.16 -1.24 18.53
C GLU A 143 4.78 -1.81 19.90
N GLN A 144 3.63 -2.47 19.98
CA GLN A 144 3.14 -3.07 21.23
C GLN A 144 2.10 -4.15 20.98
N HIS A 145 1.86 -4.97 21.98
CA HIS A 145 0.73 -5.88 22.02
C HIS A 145 -0.51 -5.15 22.56
N ILE A 146 -1.65 -5.29 21.87
CA ILE A 146 -2.90 -4.60 22.22
C ILE A 146 -4.06 -5.59 22.36
N PRO A 147 -4.98 -5.34 23.30
CA PRO A 147 -6.21 -6.11 23.42
C PRO A 147 -7.19 -5.78 22.27
N SER A 148 -8.24 -6.56 22.15
CA SER A 148 -9.40 -6.20 21.33
C SER A 148 -10.10 -4.94 21.87
N GLY A 149 -10.62 -4.10 20.97
CA GLY A 149 -11.29 -2.84 21.31
C GLY A 149 -10.81 -1.67 20.43
N PRO A 150 -11.22 -0.44 20.75
CA PRO A 150 -10.78 0.73 20.02
C PRO A 150 -9.29 1.01 20.27
N PHE A 151 -8.55 1.21 19.19
CA PHE A 151 -7.14 1.59 19.22
C PHE A 151 -6.98 3.00 18.64
N GLU A 152 -6.17 3.81 19.30
CA GLU A 152 -5.76 5.12 18.81
C GLU A 152 -4.25 5.27 18.97
N ALA A 153 -3.59 5.77 17.92
CA ALA A 153 -2.20 6.20 17.97
C ALA A 153 -2.10 7.63 17.45
N ARG A 154 -1.22 8.42 18.07
CA ARG A 154 -0.95 9.80 17.70
C ARG A 154 0.44 9.92 17.08
N ILE A 155 0.51 10.50 15.88
CA ILE A 155 1.75 10.79 15.17
C ILE A 155 1.90 12.30 15.09
N HIS A 156 2.88 12.86 15.79
CA HIS A 156 3.14 14.29 15.74
C HIS A 156 3.59 14.71 14.34
N GLU A 157 3.15 15.88 13.88
CA GLU A 157 3.46 16.40 12.53
C GLU A 157 4.96 16.50 12.22
N SER A 158 5.83 16.65 13.25
CA SER A 158 7.27 16.64 13.06
C SER A 158 7.84 15.33 12.50
N LYS A 159 7.07 14.23 12.59
CA LYS A 159 7.42 12.93 12.03
C LYS A 159 7.00 12.78 10.56
N ILE A 160 6.24 13.73 10.05
CA ILE A 160 5.75 13.74 8.66
C ILE A 160 6.57 14.78 7.89
N HIS A 161 7.40 14.32 6.99
CA HIS A 161 8.30 15.15 6.20
C HIS A 161 7.56 15.90 5.09
N ARG A 162 8.20 16.92 4.53
CA ARG A 162 7.70 17.60 3.32
C ARG A 162 7.69 16.60 2.15
N GLY A 163 6.63 16.60 1.35
CA GLY A 163 6.44 15.68 0.24
C GLY A 163 5.52 14.50 0.58
N LEU A 164 5.78 13.36 -0.05
CA LEU A 164 4.94 12.18 0.05
C LEU A 164 5.31 11.30 1.24
N ASN A 165 4.34 11.03 2.08
CA ASN A 165 4.46 10.17 3.25
C ASN A 165 3.38 9.09 3.24
N MET A 166 3.64 7.99 3.94
CA MET A 166 2.69 6.91 4.19
C MET A 166 2.70 6.57 5.68
N ILE A 167 1.53 6.51 6.28
CA ILE A 167 1.36 5.88 7.60
C ILE A 167 0.97 4.42 7.33
N LEU A 168 1.71 3.49 7.89
CA LEU A 168 1.43 2.06 7.85
C LEU A 168 1.10 1.56 9.24
N VAL A 169 -0.01 0.85 9.35
CA VAL A 169 -0.33 0.04 10.53
C VAL A 169 -0.29 -1.43 10.13
N THR A 170 0.55 -2.19 10.78
CA THR A 170 0.58 -3.65 10.68
C THR A 170 -0.05 -4.23 11.94
N LEU A 171 -1.05 -5.08 11.77
CA LEU A 171 -1.76 -5.74 12.87
C LEU A 171 -1.68 -7.26 12.72
N GLY A 172 -1.36 -7.95 13.82
CA GLY A 172 -1.19 -9.40 13.83
C GLY A 172 -0.10 -9.91 12.86
N GLY A 173 0.83 -9.04 12.46
CA GLY A 173 1.92 -9.35 11.52
C GLY A 173 1.50 -9.60 10.06
N SER A 174 0.21 -9.58 9.74
CA SER A 174 -0.32 -10.00 8.44
C SER A 174 -1.34 -9.05 7.82
N GLU A 175 -2.01 -8.23 8.60
CA GLU A 175 -2.95 -7.23 8.09
C GLU A 175 -2.28 -5.86 7.99
N PHE A 176 -2.44 -5.22 6.84
CA PHE A 176 -1.84 -3.94 6.51
C PHE A 176 -2.93 -2.90 6.26
N TYR A 177 -2.81 -1.77 6.94
CA TYR A 177 -3.63 -0.59 6.76
C TYR A 177 -2.68 0.56 6.49
N PHE A 178 -2.91 1.33 5.44
CA PHE A 178 -2.05 2.47 5.14
C PHE A 178 -2.82 3.69 4.68
N HIS A 179 -2.26 4.84 4.98
CA HIS A 179 -2.81 6.13 4.61
C HIS A 179 -1.73 7.00 3.99
N ARG A 180 -2.04 7.58 2.85
CA ARG A 180 -1.15 8.48 2.12
C ARG A 180 -1.33 9.91 2.60
N ILE A 181 -0.21 10.57 2.88
CA ILE A 181 -0.16 11.98 3.26
C ILE A 181 0.75 12.71 2.27
N GLU A 182 0.26 13.79 1.70
CA GLU A 182 1.05 14.70 0.86
C GLU A 182 1.15 16.03 1.61
N ARG A 183 2.39 16.39 1.98
CA ARG A 183 2.67 17.62 2.73
C ARG A 183 3.45 18.59 1.85
N ASN A 184 2.86 19.73 1.57
CA ASN A 184 3.47 20.84 0.81
C ASN A 184 4.57 21.57 1.60
#